data_906c763fb47f08bdf9dddff6c5819aca
#
_entry.id   906c763fb47f08bdf9dddff6c5819aca
#
_cell.length_a   1.000
_cell.length_b   1.000
_cell.length_c   1.000
_cell.angle_alpha   90.00
_cell.angle_beta   90.00
_cell.angle_gamma   90.00
#
_symmetry.space_group_name_H-M   'P 1'
#
loop_
_entity.id
_entity.type
_entity.pdbx_description
1 polymer ?
#
loop_
_entity_poly.entity_id
_entity_poly.type
_entity_poly.pdbx_seq_one_letter_code
_entity_poly.pdbx_strand_id
1 'polypeptide(L)'
;MYICGNKKVKGMKSRHLFFTIFLMAIFRASAGHVLIDGTLERSVLYPGTVHTFQVYVPDQYDGKRPAALYVGLDGVLCHAPEVMDSLIAAKKMPVTIGVFLQPGIIKGSDGTVLRYNRSYEFDSTTGTFAEFLEKEVLPAVEEMKTAKGKPISLSRRPQDRMIFGLSSGGIAAFNAAWHRPDLFGKVFTGVGTFVAMRGGNDLQALVRKTEPLPLRVFIQDGSNDVWNGLFGHWYEANQLMASALEFAGYDVQCDWSDGGHNVTRSTEIFPQVMEWIWRDWPAEPTVGKTQNNFLKALLTDGDEGWRKIADGADRKPVKRIIYPDLTTVVMAPEGPDNVVWQYLLKNGQLEYGEPFYWLHNDDNSSPLKIHSITFDGNGNLWVATSMGIQICDQNGRVRAILRLPQGCDAVNEIIIGNGVVTLSTANATWQRRFNVTAPIPGTRPASQGQG
;
A
#
# COMPACT_ATOMS: atom_id res chain seq x y z
N MET A 1 15.44 -42.31 18.29
CA MET A 1 14.56 -43.36 17.82
C MET A 1 13.14 -43.01 18.30
N TYR A 2 12.42 -42.17 17.54
CA TYR A 2 11.01 -41.88 17.81
C TYR A 2 10.23 -42.04 16.50
N ILE A 3 9.23 -42.89 16.57
CA ILE A 3 8.43 -43.40 15.47
C ILE A 3 7.33 -42.38 15.17
N CYS A 4 7.25 -41.92 13.91
CA CYS A 4 6.25 -41.01 13.42
C CYS A 4 5.03 -41.80 12.94
N GLY A 5 3.89 -41.66 13.62
CA GLY A 5 2.60 -42.25 13.24
C GLY A 5 1.80 -41.34 12.33
N ASN A 6 1.58 -41.76 11.09
CA ASN A 6 0.67 -41.12 10.14
C ASN A 6 -0.80 -41.16 10.63
N LYS A 7 -1.42 -40.01 10.86
CA LYS A 7 -2.88 -39.91 10.95
C LYS A 7 -3.41 -39.11 9.76
N LYS A 8 -4.20 -39.78 8.92
CA LYS A 8 -5.01 -39.20 7.85
C LYS A 8 -6.01 -38.18 8.45
N VAL A 9 -5.95 -36.94 8.02
CA VAL A 9 -6.95 -35.92 8.34
C VAL A 9 -8.10 -36.04 7.36
N LYS A 10 -9.28 -36.39 7.86
CA LYS A 10 -10.58 -36.39 7.14
C LYS A 10 -11.02 -34.94 6.91
N GLY A 11 -11.56 -34.68 5.72
CA GLY A 11 -12.04 -33.39 5.26
C GLY A 11 -13.02 -32.73 6.25
N MET A 12 -12.70 -31.48 6.54
CA MET A 12 -13.50 -30.61 7.38
C MET A 12 -14.45 -29.78 6.51
N LYS A 13 -15.73 -30.03 6.64
CA LYS A 13 -16.80 -29.24 6.02
C LYS A 13 -16.73 -27.82 6.56
N SER A 14 -16.74 -26.83 5.67
CA SER A 14 -16.87 -25.40 5.96
C SER A 14 -18.08 -25.17 6.89
N ARG A 15 -17.82 -24.83 8.14
CA ARG A 15 -18.82 -24.28 9.06
C ARG A 15 -18.63 -22.76 9.04
N HIS A 16 -19.63 -22.07 8.51
CA HIS A 16 -19.76 -20.62 8.70
C HIS A 16 -19.84 -20.35 10.20
N LEU A 17 -18.77 -19.80 10.74
CA LEU A 17 -18.69 -19.40 12.14
C LEU A 17 -19.35 -18.02 12.25
N PHE A 18 -20.57 -17.96 12.75
CA PHE A 18 -21.22 -16.71 13.15
C PHE A 18 -20.46 -16.14 14.34
N PHE A 19 -19.79 -14.99 14.14
CA PHE A 19 -19.18 -14.23 15.21
C PHE A 19 -20.26 -13.44 15.96
N THR A 20 -20.48 -13.78 17.21
CA THR A 20 -21.28 -12.95 18.11
C THR A 20 -20.38 -11.86 18.68
N ILE A 21 -20.48 -10.65 18.12
CA ILE A 21 -19.82 -9.45 18.67
C ILE A 21 -20.69 -8.96 19.81
N PHE A 22 -20.16 -8.99 21.05
CA PHE A 22 -20.80 -8.36 22.20
C PHE A 22 -20.37 -6.90 22.22
N LEU A 23 -21.18 -6.03 21.59
CA LEU A 23 -20.93 -4.59 21.52
C LEU A 23 -21.64 -3.91 22.68
N MET A 24 -20.90 -3.52 23.73
CA MET A 24 -21.37 -2.49 24.67
C MET A 24 -21.11 -1.11 24.03
N ALA A 25 -22.11 -0.52 23.39
CA ALA A 25 -22.01 0.82 22.85
C ALA A 25 -22.25 1.86 23.97
N ILE A 26 -21.21 2.61 24.30
CA ILE A 26 -21.31 3.81 25.16
C ILE A 26 -21.46 5.01 24.24
N PHE A 27 -22.55 5.80 24.43
CA PHE A 27 -22.83 6.99 23.63
C PHE A 27 -22.37 8.24 24.37
N ARG A 28 -21.54 9.06 23.74
CA ARG A 28 -21.16 10.40 24.21
C ARG A 28 -21.69 11.42 23.20
N ALA A 29 -22.71 12.17 23.58
CA ALA A 29 -23.28 13.22 22.72
C ALA A 29 -22.57 14.54 22.97
N SER A 30 -22.20 15.23 21.90
CA SER A 30 -21.76 16.63 21.85
C SER A 30 -22.66 17.39 20.89
N ALA A 31 -22.59 18.73 20.92
CA ALA A 31 -23.32 19.52 19.92
C ALA A 31 -22.72 19.29 18.54
N GLY A 32 -23.51 18.72 17.63
CA GLY A 32 -23.10 18.46 16.24
C GLY A 32 -22.78 16.98 15.89
N HIS A 33 -22.44 16.14 16.90
CA HIS A 33 -22.12 14.75 16.67
C HIS A 33 -22.35 13.82 17.87
N VAL A 34 -22.28 12.53 17.63
CA VAL A 34 -22.22 11.47 18.66
C VAL A 34 -20.96 10.64 18.44
N LEU A 35 -20.23 10.33 19.51
CA LEU A 35 -19.17 9.31 19.53
C LEU A 35 -19.73 8.01 20.10
N ILE A 36 -19.46 6.91 19.42
CA ILE A 36 -19.90 5.57 19.79
C ILE A 36 -18.66 4.70 19.96
N ASP A 37 -18.44 4.21 21.18
CA ASP A 37 -17.30 3.33 21.47
C ASP A 37 -17.54 1.93 20.86
N GLY A 38 -16.49 1.35 20.29
CA GLY A 38 -16.47 0.01 19.74
C GLY A 38 -15.20 -0.76 20.14
N THR A 39 -15.29 -2.07 20.13
CA THR A 39 -14.15 -2.96 20.43
C THR A 39 -14.16 -4.13 19.47
N LEU A 40 -13.01 -4.43 18.89
CA LEU A 40 -12.73 -5.65 18.16
C LEU A 40 -11.94 -6.57 19.10
N GLU A 41 -12.65 -7.53 19.72
CA GLU A 41 -12.06 -8.42 20.73
C GLU A 41 -11.10 -9.46 20.15
N ARG A 42 -11.16 -9.70 18.85
CA ARG A 42 -10.30 -10.66 18.14
C ARG A 42 -10.02 -10.17 16.74
N SER A 43 -8.78 -10.34 16.32
CA SER A 43 -8.37 -10.11 14.94
C SER A 43 -7.83 -11.41 14.34
N VAL A 44 -8.12 -11.64 13.06
CA VAL A 44 -7.54 -12.72 12.27
C VAL A 44 -6.19 -12.29 11.71
N LEU A 45 -6.08 -11.02 11.28
CA LEU A 45 -4.85 -10.47 10.71
C LEU A 45 -3.80 -10.12 11.77
N TYR A 46 -4.25 -9.77 12.99
CA TYR A 46 -3.40 -9.54 14.16
C TYR A 46 -3.82 -10.45 15.33
N PRO A 47 -3.53 -11.76 15.25
CA PRO A 47 -4.02 -12.74 16.21
C PRO A 47 -3.61 -12.42 17.65
N GLY A 48 -4.58 -12.53 18.58
CA GLY A 48 -4.38 -12.29 19.99
C GLY A 48 -4.46 -10.82 20.42
N THR A 49 -4.72 -9.91 19.51
CA THR A 49 -4.89 -8.48 19.83
C THR A 49 -6.36 -8.11 20.04
N VAL A 50 -6.54 -7.10 20.88
CA VAL A 50 -7.81 -6.37 21.07
C VAL A 50 -7.61 -4.95 20.57
N HIS A 51 -8.54 -4.46 19.73
CA HIS A 51 -8.52 -3.08 19.24
C HIS A 51 -9.76 -2.34 19.75
N THR A 52 -9.58 -1.12 20.19
CA THR A 52 -10.69 -0.23 20.52
C THR A 52 -10.78 0.89 19.50
N PHE A 53 -11.98 1.37 19.24
CA PHE A 53 -12.21 2.47 18.33
C PHE A 53 -13.43 3.29 18.75
N GLN A 54 -13.50 4.53 18.27
CA GLN A 54 -14.67 5.38 18.42
C GLN A 54 -15.21 5.73 17.04
N VAL A 55 -16.53 5.67 16.90
CA VAL A 55 -17.22 6.03 15.66
C VAL A 55 -17.87 7.40 15.85
N TYR A 56 -17.41 8.39 15.11
CA TYR A 56 -18.02 9.70 15.01
C TYR A 56 -19.17 9.64 14.00
N VAL A 57 -20.34 10.08 14.44
CA VAL A 57 -21.55 10.18 13.63
C VAL A 57 -22.05 11.64 13.69
N PRO A 58 -21.97 12.42 12.60
CA PRO A 58 -22.47 13.78 12.58
C PRO A 58 -24.00 13.82 12.60
N ASP A 59 -24.59 14.89 13.13
CA ASP A 59 -26.04 15.06 13.18
C ASP A 59 -26.71 15.05 11.80
N GLN A 60 -25.98 15.43 10.76
CA GLN A 60 -26.44 15.42 9.36
C GLN A 60 -26.55 14.02 8.75
N TYR A 61 -25.99 12.97 9.40
CA TYR A 61 -26.11 11.62 8.90
C TYR A 61 -27.50 11.04 9.17
N ASP A 62 -28.22 10.73 8.10
CA ASP A 62 -29.61 10.26 8.18
C ASP A 62 -29.81 8.75 7.93
N GLY A 63 -28.73 8.04 7.61
CA GLY A 63 -28.73 6.59 7.33
C GLY A 63 -29.34 6.20 5.98
N LYS A 64 -29.71 7.15 5.11
CA LYS A 64 -30.33 6.87 3.80
C LYS A 64 -29.32 6.70 2.68
N ARG A 65 -28.15 7.32 2.80
CA ARG A 65 -27.06 7.24 1.82
C ARG A 65 -25.76 6.86 2.53
N PRO A 66 -24.85 6.13 1.83
CA PRO A 66 -23.53 5.89 2.36
C PRO A 66 -22.81 7.21 2.63
N ALA A 67 -22.20 7.32 3.82
CA ALA A 67 -21.38 8.46 4.19
C ALA A 67 -19.96 8.33 3.63
N ALA A 68 -19.27 9.46 3.47
CA ALA A 68 -17.83 9.45 3.32
C ALA A 68 -17.16 8.92 4.59
N LEU A 69 -15.89 8.51 4.50
CA LEU A 69 -15.15 7.89 5.60
C LEU A 69 -13.90 8.71 5.94
N TYR A 70 -13.72 8.96 7.22
CA TYR A 70 -12.46 9.39 7.82
C TYR A 70 -11.95 8.32 8.77
N VAL A 71 -10.71 7.89 8.62
CA VAL A 71 -10.03 7.00 9.58
C VAL A 71 -8.90 7.78 10.24
N GLY A 72 -8.97 7.97 11.55
CA GLY A 72 -7.91 8.55 12.38
C GLY A 72 -7.23 7.48 13.20
N LEU A 73 -5.90 7.45 13.17
CA LEU A 73 -5.08 6.49 13.90
C LEU A 73 -4.63 7.09 15.25
N ASP A 74 -4.40 6.23 16.24
CA ASP A 74 -4.10 6.59 17.63
C ASP A 74 -5.27 7.29 18.36
N GLY A 75 -6.51 7.06 17.92
CA GLY A 75 -7.71 7.62 18.52
C GLY A 75 -8.06 9.02 18.02
N VAL A 76 -8.79 9.78 18.84
CA VAL A 76 -9.20 11.14 18.49
C VAL A 76 -8.04 12.11 18.68
N LEU A 77 -7.55 12.66 17.58
CA LEU A 77 -6.49 13.67 17.54
C LEU A 77 -6.98 14.95 16.83
N CYS A 78 -6.26 16.05 16.99
CA CYS A 78 -6.44 17.31 16.27
C CYS A 78 -7.86 17.90 16.34
N HIS A 79 -8.61 17.64 17.39
CA HIS A 79 -10.03 18.06 17.52
C HIS A 79 -10.84 17.68 16.27
N ALA A 80 -10.55 16.50 15.69
CA ALA A 80 -11.14 16.09 14.42
C ALA A 80 -12.67 16.08 14.40
N PRO A 81 -13.40 15.63 15.45
CA PRO A 81 -14.86 15.70 15.48
C PRO A 81 -15.41 17.12 15.30
N GLU A 82 -14.88 18.10 16.04
CA GLU A 82 -15.32 19.50 16.02
C GLU A 82 -14.98 20.17 14.67
N VAL A 83 -13.83 19.85 14.10
CA VAL A 83 -13.43 20.34 12.78
C VAL A 83 -14.34 19.75 11.69
N MET A 84 -14.63 18.46 11.75
CA MET A 84 -15.55 17.82 10.81
C MET A 84 -16.97 18.38 10.92
N ASP A 85 -17.49 18.60 12.13
CA ASP A 85 -18.79 19.27 12.32
C ASP A 85 -18.85 20.62 11.60
N SER A 86 -17.82 21.44 11.80
CA SER A 86 -17.71 22.77 11.19
C SER A 86 -17.67 22.71 9.66
N LEU A 87 -16.86 21.81 9.11
CA LEU A 87 -16.69 21.68 7.66
C LEU A 87 -17.89 21.04 6.97
N ILE A 88 -18.55 20.07 7.60
CA ILE A 88 -19.81 19.49 7.10
C ILE A 88 -20.92 20.54 7.09
N ALA A 89 -21.06 21.30 8.18
CA ALA A 89 -22.05 22.40 8.28
C ALA A 89 -21.80 23.50 7.22
N ALA A 90 -20.52 23.81 6.96
CA ALA A 90 -20.11 24.78 5.94
C ALA A 90 -20.15 24.20 4.50
N LYS A 91 -20.49 22.92 4.31
CA LYS A 91 -20.47 22.20 3.02
C LYS A 91 -19.08 22.18 2.34
N LYS A 92 -18.01 22.25 3.11
CA LYS A 92 -16.62 22.16 2.65
C LYS A 92 -16.11 20.73 2.61
N MET A 93 -16.84 19.80 3.24
CA MET A 93 -16.64 18.36 3.13
C MET A 93 -17.99 17.64 3.11
N PRO A 94 -18.08 16.40 2.59
CA PRO A 94 -19.31 15.61 2.61
C PRO A 94 -19.70 15.21 4.03
N VAL A 95 -20.94 14.72 4.19
CA VAL A 95 -21.35 14.02 5.42
C VAL A 95 -20.44 12.79 5.58
N THR A 96 -19.65 12.77 6.64
CA THR A 96 -18.57 11.82 6.86
C THR A 96 -18.76 11.09 8.18
N ILE A 97 -18.63 9.78 8.20
CA ILE A 97 -18.45 8.97 9.40
C ILE A 97 -16.95 8.92 9.72
N GLY A 98 -16.58 9.20 10.97
CA GLY A 98 -15.21 9.08 11.45
C GLY A 98 -15.01 7.79 12.22
N VAL A 99 -13.87 7.13 12.02
CA VAL A 99 -13.43 5.96 12.80
C VAL A 99 -12.08 6.27 13.41
N PHE A 100 -12.03 6.41 14.72
CA PHE A 100 -10.83 6.73 15.49
C PHE A 100 -10.31 5.45 16.12
N LEU A 101 -9.31 4.84 15.49
CA LEU A 101 -8.81 3.52 15.82
C LEU A 101 -7.59 3.60 16.75
N GLN A 102 -7.61 2.84 17.83
CA GLN A 102 -6.42 2.59 18.65
C GLN A 102 -5.66 1.36 18.11
N PRO A 103 -4.33 1.36 18.17
CA PRO A 103 -3.55 0.17 17.83
C PRO A 103 -3.88 -1.00 18.75
N GLY A 104 -3.63 -2.21 18.28
CA GLY A 104 -3.88 -3.42 19.03
C GLY A 104 -3.05 -3.54 20.30
N ILE A 105 -3.64 -4.15 21.31
CA ILE A 105 -2.98 -4.55 22.54
C ILE A 105 -3.23 -6.03 22.82
N ILE A 106 -2.25 -6.69 23.43
CA ILE A 106 -2.42 -8.05 23.96
C ILE A 106 -2.71 -7.93 25.44
N LYS A 107 -3.82 -8.55 25.90
CA LYS A 107 -4.26 -8.54 27.30
C LYS A 107 -3.99 -9.87 27.97
N GLY A 108 -3.63 -9.82 29.25
CA GLY A 108 -3.62 -10.97 30.15
C GLY A 108 -5.04 -11.39 30.54
N SER A 109 -5.16 -12.55 31.17
CA SER A 109 -6.43 -13.06 31.68
C SER A 109 -7.07 -12.18 32.77
N ASP A 110 -6.27 -11.35 33.41
CA ASP A 110 -6.68 -10.37 34.42
C ASP A 110 -7.01 -8.99 33.81
N GLY A 111 -6.96 -8.85 32.46
CA GLY A 111 -7.20 -7.61 31.75
C GLY A 111 -6.01 -6.65 31.66
N THR A 112 -4.86 -6.98 32.26
CA THR A 112 -3.65 -6.17 32.17
C THR A 112 -3.08 -6.15 30.75
N VAL A 113 -2.49 -5.03 30.30
CA VAL A 113 -1.82 -4.95 29.00
C VAL A 113 -0.47 -5.62 29.09
N LEU A 114 -0.31 -6.73 28.38
CA LEU A 114 0.94 -7.49 28.28
C LEU A 114 1.88 -6.95 27.20
N ARG A 115 1.31 -6.45 26.08
CA ARG A 115 2.07 -5.94 24.93
C ARG A 115 1.27 -4.92 24.14
N TYR A 116 1.98 -3.90 23.68
CA TYR A 116 1.47 -2.95 22.70
C TYR A 116 1.88 -3.40 21.28
N ASN A 117 0.93 -3.45 20.36
CA ASN A 117 1.17 -3.93 18.99
C ASN A 117 1.39 -2.79 17.97
N ARG A 118 1.39 -1.53 18.44
CA ARG A 118 1.41 -0.32 17.60
C ARG A 118 2.52 -0.33 16.55
N SER A 119 3.76 -0.57 16.94
CA SER A 119 4.87 -0.55 15.97
C SER A 119 4.78 -1.71 14.97
N TYR A 120 4.28 -2.87 15.40
CA TYR A 120 4.09 -4.00 14.50
C TYR A 120 3.02 -3.72 13.44
N GLU A 121 1.92 -3.08 13.80
CA GLU A 121 0.81 -2.75 12.92
C GLU A 121 1.10 -1.53 12.04
N PHE A 122 1.64 -0.46 12.64
CA PHE A 122 1.73 0.86 12.02
C PHE A 122 3.05 1.10 11.28
N ASP A 123 4.19 0.62 11.80
CA ASP A 123 5.48 0.81 11.12
C ASP A 123 5.74 -0.25 10.03
N SER A 124 4.81 -1.19 9.82
CA SER A 124 4.88 -2.16 8.75
C SER A 124 4.72 -1.47 7.39
N THR A 125 5.57 -1.82 6.43
CA THR A 125 5.49 -1.31 5.05
C THR A 125 4.57 -2.14 4.15
N THR A 126 3.91 -3.17 4.70
CA THR A 126 3.03 -4.08 3.96
C THR A 126 1.59 -3.56 3.83
N GLY A 127 0.81 -4.19 2.94
CA GLY A 127 -0.63 -3.92 2.80
C GLY A 127 -1.52 -4.50 3.92
N THR A 128 -0.96 -5.24 4.88
CA THR A 128 -1.73 -5.98 5.90
C THR A 128 -2.62 -5.06 6.73
N PHE A 129 -2.14 -3.85 7.07
CA PHE A 129 -2.95 -2.90 7.84
C PHE A 129 -4.17 -2.40 7.06
N ALA A 130 -4.03 -2.17 5.76
CA ALA A 130 -5.17 -1.82 4.90
C ALA A 130 -6.19 -2.97 4.81
N GLU A 131 -5.72 -4.20 4.72
CA GLU A 131 -6.59 -5.38 4.76
C GLU A 131 -7.32 -5.52 6.09
N PHE A 132 -6.64 -5.25 7.21
CA PHE A 132 -7.24 -5.25 8.54
C PHE A 132 -8.38 -4.22 8.64
N LEU A 133 -8.15 -3.00 8.15
CA LEU A 133 -9.21 -1.99 8.09
C LEU A 133 -10.40 -2.48 7.25
N GLU A 134 -10.15 -2.98 6.04
CA GLU A 134 -11.19 -3.41 5.11
C GLU A 134 -11.99 -4.63 5.60
N LYS A 135 -11.28 -5.65 6.11
CA LYS A 135 -11.88 -6.96 6.39
C LYS A 135 -12.41 -7.08 7.81
N GLU A 136 -11.92 -6.28 8.75
CA GLU A 136 -12.26 -6.44 10.17
C GLU A 136 -12.85 -5.15 10.76
N VAL A 137 -12.17 -4.00 10.68
CA VAL A 137 -12.62 -2.78 11.36
C VAL A 137 -13.86 -2.18 10.70
N LEU A 138 -13.82 -1.92 9.39
CA LEU A 138 -14.93 -1.26 8.69
C LEU A 138 -16.21 -2.11 8.68
N PRO A 139 -16.18 -3.44 8.51
CA PRO A 139 -17.36 -4.29 8.70
C PRO A 139 -17.94 -4.19 10.12
N ALA A 140 -17.08 -4.21 11.16
CA ALA A 140 -17.55 -4.06 12.54
C ALA A 140 -18.25 -2.71 12.78
N VAL A 141 -17.75 -1.62 12.16
CA VAL A 141 -18.41 -0.31 12.20
C VAL A 141 -19.77 -0.34 11.50
N GLU A 142 -19.89 -1.00 10.35
CA GLU A 142 -21.16 -1.08 9.60
C GLU A 142 -22.20 -1.99 10.29
N GLU A 143 -21.80 -2.90 11.19
CA GLU A 143 -22.70 -3.65 12.03
C GLU A 143 -23.31 -2.82 13.17
N MET A 144 -22.67 -1.68 13.51
CA MET A 144 -23.16 -0.76 14.55
C MET A 144 -24.39 0.02 14.07
N LYS A 145 -25.06 0.62 15.03
CA LYS A 145 -26.19 1.54 14.76
C LYS A 145 -25.87 2.89 15.38
N THR A 146 -26.34 3.95 14.74
CA THR A 146 -26.31 5.29 15.32
C THR A 146 -27.12 5.34 16.62
N ALA A 147 -26.91 6.38 17.45
CA ALA A 147 -27.72 6.61 18.65
C ALA A 147 -29.25 6.69 18.37
N LYS A 148 -29.63 7.02 17.13
CA LYS A 148 -31.03 7.07 16.66
C LYS A 148 -31.47 5.73 16.04
N GLY A 149 -30.71 4.63 16.22
CA GLY A 149 -31.03 3.29 15.73
C GLY A 149 -30.88 3.09 14.20
N LYS A 150 -30.31 4.05 13.47
CA LYS A 150 -30.11 3.96 12.02
C LYS A 150 -28.88 3.12 11.68
N PRO A 151 -28.88 2.39 10.55
CA PRO A 151 -27.71 1.66 10.09
C PRO A 151 -26.58 2.63 9.73
N ILE A 152 -25.34 2.22 9.95
CA ILE A 152 -24.14 2.88 9.43
C ILE A 152 -23.79 2.25 8.09
N SER A 153 -23.63 3.06 7.07
CA SER A 153 -23.22 2.64 5.72
C SER A 153 -22.12 3.57 5.20
N LEU A 154 -21.04 3.00 4.71
CA LEU A 154 -19.84 3.71 4.28
C LEU A 154 -19.71 3.66 2.75
N SER A 155 -19.42 4.80 2.12
CA SER A 155 -19.11 4.84 0.70
C SER A 155 -17.94 3.93 0.36
N ARG A 156 -18.00 3.23 -0.76
CA ARG A 156 -16.92 2.36 -1.26
C ARG A 156 -15.98 3.08 -2.24
N ARG A 157 -16.28 4.32 -2.60
CA ARG A 157 -15.47 5.09 -3.54
C ARG A 157 -14.21 5.63 -2.86
N PRO A 158 -13.00 5.43 -3.38
CA PRO A 158 -11.76 5.89 -2.75
C PRO A 158 -11.71 7.42 -2.54
N GLN A 159 -12.29 8.22 -3.47
CA GLN A 159 -12.37 9.67 -3.31
C GLN A 159 -13.27 10.15 -2.17
N ASP A 160 -14.10 9.27 -1.61
CA ASP A 160 -14.90 9.53 -0.42
C ASP A 160 -14.20 9.09 0.88
N ARG A 161 -12.96 8.60 0.81
CA ARG A 161 -12.27 7.99 1.94
C ARG A 161 -10.92 8.63 2.19
N MET A 162 -10.70 9.00 3.45
CA MET A 162 -9.47 9.60 3.95
C MET A 162 -8.93 8.80 5.12
N ILE A 163 -7.60 8.74 5.23
CA ILE A 163 -6.90 8.19 6.39
C ILE A 163 -5.86 9.19 6.90
N PHE A 164 -5.75 9.31 8.22
CA PHE A 164 -4.87 10.24 8.94
C PHE A 164 -4.11 9.53 10.05
N GLY A 165 -2.86 9.92 10.25
CA GLY A 165 -2.08 9.51 11.41
C GLY A 165 -0.83 10.34 11.63
N LEU A 166 -0.25 10.20 12.83
CA LEU A 166 0.98 10.85 13.24
C LEU A 166 2.06 9.82 13.56
N SER A 167 3.31 10.13 13.25
CA SER A 167 4.46 9.27 13.56
C SER A 167 4.32 7.90 12.91
N SER A 168 4.33 6.81 13.67
CA SER A 168 3.99 5.47 13.15
C SER A 168 2.60 5.44 12.50
N GLY A 169 1.62 6.18 13.06
CA GLY A 169 0.31 6.35 12.42
C GLY A 169 0.39 7.06 11.07
N GLY A 170 1.34 7.98 10.89
CA GLY A 170 1.56 8.70 9.62
C GLY A 170 2.03 7.78 8.51
N ILE A 171 3.03 6.94 8.75
CA ILE A 171 3.47 5.94 7.76
C ILE A 171 2.38 4.88 7.53
N ALA A 172 1.65 4.44 8.56
CA ALA A 172 0.54 3.51 8.40
C ALA A 172 -0.57 4.07 7.51
N ALA A 173 -0.93 5.34 7.68
CA ALA A 173 -1.91 6.02 6.85
C ALA A 173 -1.48 6.08 5.38
N PHE A 174 -0.21 6.43 5.13
CA PHE A 174 0.33 6.44 3.78
C PHE A 174 0.36 5.03 3.17
N ASN A 175 0.90 4.04 3.88
CA ASN A 175 0.99 2.66 3.38
C ASN A 175 -0.38 2.06 3.10
N ALA A 176 -1.38 2.30 3.95
CA ALA A 176 -2.73 1.79 3.74
C ALA A 176 -3.31 2.30 2.40
N ALA A 177 -3.17 3.58 2.10
CA ALA A 177 -3.64 4.16 0.85
C ALA A 177 -2.76 3.76 -0.35
N TRP A 178 -1.45 3.68 -0.17
CA TRP A 178 -0.52 3.36 -1.25
C TRP A 178 -0.66 1.90 -1.71
N HIS A 179 -0.88 0.96 -0.79
CA HIS A 179 -1.17 -0.44 -1.13
C HIS A 179 -2.60 -0.64 -1.64
N ARG A 180 -3.55 0.14 -1.11
CA ARG A 180 -4.98 0.01 -1.45
C ARG A 180 -5.58 1.37 -1.88
N PRO A 181 -5.17 1.88 -3.06
CA PRO A 181 -5.70 3.13 -3.62
C PRO A 181 -7.19 3.01 -4.01
N ASP A 182 -7.70 1.80 -4.11
CA ASP A 182 -9.13 1.49 -4.23
C ASP A 182 -9.89 1.64 -2.91
N LEU A 183 -9.20 1.61 -1.77
CA LEU A 183 -9.79 1.76 -0.45
C LEU A 183 -9.73 3.21 0.07
N PHE A 184 -8.62 3.92 -0.16
CA PHE A 184 -8.41 5.31 0.28
C PHE A 184 -7.80 6.15 -0.84
N GLY A 185 -8.42 7.28 -1.18
CA GLY A 185 -7.89 8.24 -2.14
C GLY A 185 -7.21 9.45 -1.49
N LYS A 186 -7.27 9.60 -0.17
CA LYS A 186 -6.81 10.79 0.56
C LYS A 186 -6.03 10.42 1.81
N VAL A 187 -4.88 11.08 2.00
CA VAL A 187 -3.96 10.82 3.13
C VAL A 187 -3.51 12.12 3.76
N PHE A 188 -3.50 12.15 5.09
CA PHE A 188 -2.72 13.11 5.84
C PHE A 188 -1.74 12.37 6.75
N THR A 189 -0.44 12.62 6.58
CA THR A 189 0.64 12.10 7.41
C THR A 189 1.35 13.26 8.10
N GLY A 190 1.32 13.30 9.42
CA GLY A 190 2.05 14.28 10.24
C GLY A 190 3.21 13.62 10.97
N VAL A 191 4.38 14.28 11.01
CA VAL A 191 5.62 13.78 11.64
C VAL A 191 5.89 12.31 11.33
N GLY A 192 5.67 11.91 10.07
CA GLY A 192 5.60 10.49 9.64
C GLY A 192 6.91 9.73 9.84
N THR A 193 6.81 8.46 10.23
CA THR A 193 7.97 7.59 10.51
C THR A 193 8.56 7.00 9.21
N PHE A 194 8.96 7.85 8.24
CA PHE A 194 9.60 7.42 6.99
C PHE A 194 11.11 7.16 7.13
N VAL A 195 11.55 6.85 8.34
CA VAL A 195 12.94 6.53 8.70
C VAL A 195 13.22 5.02 8.66
N ALA A 196 14.46 4.62 8.96
CA ALA A 196 14.90 3.22 8.93
C ALA A 196 14.28 2.33 10.03
N MET A 197 13.09 2.69 10.54
CA MET A 197 12.31 1.85 11.42
C MET A 197 11.46 0.92 10.55
N ARG A 198 11.72 -0.38 10.61
CA ARG A 198 11.04 -1.42 9.83
C ARG A 198 10.96 -1.16 8.31
N GLY A 199 11.95 -0.47 7.73
CA GLY A 199 12.05 -0.27 6.29
C GLY A 199 11.28 0.94 5.73
N GLY A 200 10.77 1.83 6.57
CA GLY A 200 10.06 3.04 6.12
C GLY A 200 10.85 3.94 5.20
N ASN A 201 12.18 3.96 5.32
CA ASN A 201 13.11 4.70 4.46
C ASN A 201 13.15 4.19 3.00
N ASP A 202 12.69 2.98 2.72
CA ASP A 202 12.72 2.43 1.35
C ASP A 202 11.54 2.93 0.50
N LEU A 203 10.46 3.38 1.13
CA LEU A 203 9.24 3.84 0.45
C LEU A 203 9.49 4.95 -0.56
N GLN A 204 10.37 5.91 -0.24
CA GLN A 204 10.73 6.99 -1.16
C GLN A 204 11.36 6.48 -2.48
N ALA A 205 12.14 5.40 -2.43
CA ALA A 205 12.70 4.78 -3.63
C ALA A 205 11.62 4.02 -4.42
N LEU A 206 10.73 3.32 -3.72
CA LEU A 206 9.60 2.60 -4.33
C LEU A 206 8.64 3.57 -5.02
N VAL A 207 8.24 4.66 -4.36
CA VAL A 207 7.36 5.69 -4.92
C VAL A 207 7.92 6.28 -6.20
N ARG A 208 9.24 6.60 -6.26
CA ARG A 208 9.89 7.17 -7.46
C ARG A 208 9.88 6.22 -8.66
N LYS A 209 9.81 4.92 -8.43
CA LYS A 209 9.91 3.88 -9.47
C LYS A 209 8.57 3.28 -9.84
N THR A 210 7.54 3.49 -9.01
CA THR A 210 6.19 2.96 -9.24
C THR A 210 5.34 3.99 -9.99
N GLU A 211 4.41 3.51 -10.80
CA GLU A 211 3.40 4.35 -11.44
C GLU A 211 2.62 5.14 -10.39
N PRO A 212 2.38 6.44 -10.62
CA PRO A 212 1.62 7.26 -9.68
C PRO A 212 0.18 6.76 -9.57
N LEU A 213 -0.37 6.86 -8.37
CA LEU A 213 -1.71 6.44 -8.01
C LEU A 213 -2.62 7.65 -7.81
N PRO A 214 -3.95 7.53 -7.93
CA PRO A 214 -4.90 8.61 -7.70
C PRO A 214 -5.03 8.91 -6.20
N LEU A 215 -3.94 9.34 -5.58
CA LEU A 215 -3.86 9.70 -4.18
C LEU A 215 -3.57 11.20 -4.03
N ARG A 216 -4.28 11.83 -3.08
CA ARG A 216 -4.00 13.16 -2.56
C ARG A 216 -3.35 13.02 -1.20
N VAL A 217 -2.14 13.56 -1.05
CA VAL A 217 -1.31 13.36 0.14
C VAL A 217 -0.93 14.71 0.74
N PHE A 218 -1.23 14.91 2.02
CA PHE A 218 -0.70 16.03 2.78
C PHE A 218 0.39 15.52 3.74
N ILE A 219 1.54 16.17 3.75
CA ILE A 219 2.66 15.86 4.64
C ILE A 219 2.93 17.06 5.54
N GLN A 220 3.05 16.83 6.84
CA GLN A 220 3.46 17.86 7.80
C GLN A 220 4.64 17.35 8.64
N ASP A 221 5.65 18.21 8.81
CA ASP A 221 6.71 17.97 9.78
C ASP A 221 7.34 19.29 10.24
N GLY A 222 8.23 19.21 11.23
CA GLY A 222 8.96 20.33 11.78
C GLY A 222 10.46 20.09 11.91
N SER A 223 11.27 21.15 11.70
CA SER A 223 12.73 21.10 11.69
C SER A 223 13.37 20.70 13.05
N ASN A 224 12.61 20.76 14.14
CA ASN A 224 13.02 20.30 15.47
C ASN A 224 12.47 18.90 15.79
N ASP A 225 12.09 18.13 14.76
CA ASP A 225 11.68 16.73 14.96
C ASP A 225 12.86 15.84 15.34
N VAL A 226 12.56 14.62 15.77
CA VAL A 226 13.51 13.65 16.32
C VAL A 226 14.65 13.35 15.33
N TRP A 227 15.86 13.50 15.80
CA TRP A 227 17.01 12.86 15.21
C TRP A 227 17.42 11.65 16.08
N ASN A 228 17.47 10.47 15.49
CA ASN A 228 17.85 9.24 16.17
C ASN A 228 19.01 8.57 15.43
N GLY A 229 20.12 8.32 16.12
CA GLY A 229 21.32 7.74 15.52
C GLY A 229 21.15 6.31 14.98
N LEU A 230 20.07 5.59 15.38
CA LEU A 230 19.77 4.23 14.91
C LEU A 230 18.79 4.23 13.72
N PHE A 231 17.82 5.16 13.71
CA PHE A 231 16.72 5.14 12.74
C PHE A 231 16.79 6.26 11.70
N GLY A 232 17.45 7.39 12.01
CA GLY A 232 17.58 8.52 11.12
C GLY A 232 16.90 9.79 11.61
N HIS A 233 16.74 10.75 10.71
CA HIS A 233 16.19 12.08 10.96
C HIS A 233 14.76 12.16 10.40
N TRP A 234 13.74 12.33 11.26
CA TRP A 234 12.34 12.35 10.81
C TRP A 234 12.05 13.46 9.82
N TYR A 235 12.46 14.69 10.12
CA TYR A 235 12.23 15.84 9.23
C TYR A 235 12.82 15.65 7.83
N GLU A 236 14.08 15.21 7.73
CA GLU A 236 14.72 14.93 6.45
C GLU A 236 14.04 13.78 5.71
N ALA A 237 13.61 12.73 6.43
CA ALA A 237 12.91 11.59 5.85
C ALA A 237 11.54 11.99 5.27
N ASN A 238 10.80 12.87 5.95
CA ASN A 238 9.54 13.42 5.46
C ASN A 238 9.76 14.33 4.24
N GLN A 239 10.83 15.14 4.21
CA GLN A 239 11.19 15.94 3.03
C GLN A 239 11.57 15.06 1.83
N LEU A 240 12.33 13.97 2.05
CA LEU A 240 12.67 13.00 1.01
C LEU A 240 11.42 12.28 0.48
N MET A 241 10.47 11.96 1.35
CA MET A 241 9.21 11.35 0.95
C MET A 241 8.34 12.31 0.13
N ALA A 242 8.22 13.58 0.55
CA ALA A 242 7.54 14.62 -0.20
C ALA A 242 8.15 14.79 -1.60
N SER A 243 9.48 14.92 -1.68
CA SER A 243 10.21 15.00 -2.96
C SER A 243 9.99 13.76 -3.84
N ALA A 244 9.83 12.57 -3.25
CA ALA A 244 9.52 11.37 -4.01
C ALA A 244 8.11 11.39 -4.59
N LEU A 245 7.12 11.86 -3.83
CA LEU A 245 5.74 12.01 -4.28
C LEU A 245 5.61 13.07 -5.39
N GLU A 246 6.25 14.23 -5.23
CA GLU A 246 6.31 15.28 -6.27
C GLU A 246 6.95 14.75 -7.56
N PHE A 247 8.10 14.07 -7.45
CA PHE A 247 8.79 13.45 -8.59
C PHE A 247 7.92 12.40 -9.29
N ALA A 248 7.18 11.60 -8.53
CA ALA A 248 6.28 10.59 -9.09
C ALA A 248 4.98 11.18 -9.68
N GLY A 249 4.63 12.45 -9.37
CA GLY A 249 3.47 13.13 -9.93
C GLY A 249 2.20 12.99 -9.10
N TYR A 250 2.31 12.74 -7.80
CA TYR A 250 1.16 12.73 -6.90
C TYR A 250 0.62 14.13 -6.65
N ASP A 251 -0.66 14.22 -6.29
CA ASP A 251 -1.28 15.44 -5.77
C ASP A 251 -0.87 15.62 -4.30
N VAL A 252 0.22 16.36 -4.08
CA VAL A 252 0.87 16.50 -2.77
C VAL A 252 0.97 17.96 -2.33
N GLN A 253 0.75 18.21 -1.04
CA GLN A 253 1.04 19.47 -0.37
C GLN A 253 1.75 19.21 0.95
N CYS A 254 2.64 20.13 1.32
CA CYS A 254 3.45 20.02 2.53
C CYS A 254 3.30 21.24 3.41
N ASP A 255 3.43 21.04 4.73
CA ASP A 255 3.63 22.11 5.73
C ASP A 255 4.91 21.81 6.51
N TRP A 256 5.87 22.72 6.39
CA TRP A 256 7.15 22.64 7.11
C TRP A 256 7.21 23.74 8.15
N SER A 257 7.39 23.36 9.42
CA SER A 257 7.44 24.27 10.54
C SER A 257 8.76 24.15 11.31
N ASP A 258 8.92 24.88 12.39
CA ASP A 258 9.97 24.72 13.40
C ASP A 258 9.53 23.83 14.57
N GLY A 259 8.42 23.11 14.43
CA GLY A 259 7.88 22.21 15.46
C GLY A 259 8.76 20.98 15.70
N GLY A 260 8.46 20.26 16.77
CA GLY A 260 9.06 18.98 17.11
C GLY A 260 8.11 17.81 16.90
N HIS A 261 8.50 16.60 17.34
CA HIS A 261 7.72 15.36 17.21
C HIS A 261 6.50 15.33 18.12
N ASN A 262 5.46 16.10 17.78
CA ASN A 262 4.24 16.18 18.55
C ASN A 262 3.03 16.58 17.70
N VAL A 263 1.83 16.57 18.31
CA VAL A 263 0.57 16.83 17.62
C VAL A 263 0.27 18.32 17.40
N THR A 264 1.05 19.22 17.99
CA THR A 264 0.71 20.69 18.09
C THR A 264 0.50 21.29 16.70
N ARG A 265 1.51 21.22 15.83
CA ARG A 265 1.41 21.81 14.50
C ARG A 265 0.31 21.18 13.65
N SER A 266 0.20 19.85 13.67
CA SER A 266 -0.89 19.17 12.99
C SER A 266 -2.27 19.63 13.47
N THR A 267 -2.44 19.90 14.78
CA THR A 267 -3.69 20.42 15.34
C THR A 267 -4.00 21.83 14.83
N GLU A 268 -3.00 22.70 14.82
CA GLU A 268 -3.16 24.09 14.34
C GLU A 268 -3.65 24.17 12.89
N ILE A 269 -3.07 23.36 12.03
CA ILE A 269 -3.35 23.39 10.59
C ILE A 269 -4.47 22.44 10.17
N PHE A 270 -4.97 21.59 11.06
CA PHE A 270 -5.92 20.53 10.70
C PHE A 270 -7.14 21.01 9.94
N PRO A 271 -7.80 22.13 10.30
CA PRO A 271 -8.92 22.65 9.52
C PRO A 271 -8.55 22.95 8.06
N GLN A 272 -7.40 23.61 7.83
CA GLN A 272 -6.92 23.97 6.49
C GLN A 272 -6.52 22.73 5.68
N VAL A 273 -5.89 21.74 6.34
CA VAL A 273 -5.54 20.46 5.71
C VAL A 273 -6.80 19.73 5.26
N MET A 274 -7.82 19.68 6.11
CA MET A 274 -9.09 19.04 5.78
C MET A 274 -9.80 19.75 4.62
N GLU A 275 -9.82 21.09 4.57
CA GLU A 275 -10.35 21.83 3.42
C GLU A 275 -9.57 21.51 2.13
N TRP A 276 -8.26 21.45 2.20
CA TRP A 276 -7.41 21.12 1.06
C TRP A 276 -7.62 19.66 0.57
N ILE A 277 -7.72 18.71 1.49
CA ILE A 277 -7.93 17.29 1.19
C ILE A 277 -9.29 17.05 0.54
N TRP A 278 -10.35 17.75 0.98
CA TRP A 278 -11.70 17.61 0.47
C TRP A 278 -12.06 18.59 -0.65
N ARG A 279 -11.08 19.43 -1.10
CA ARG A 279 -11.30 20.29 -2.25
C ARG A 279 -11.72 19.44 -3.46
N ASP A 280 -12.52 20.00 -4.33
CA ASP A 280 -13.00 19.39 -5.58
C ASP A 280 -13.89 18.13 -5.37
N TRP A 281 -14.20 17.75 -4.11
CA TRP A 281 -15.13 16.65 -3.89
C TRP A 281 -16.45 16.94 -4.64
N PRO A 282 -17.05 15.99 -5.39
CA PRO A 282 -16.79 14.54 -5.38
C PRO A 282 -15.82 14.02 -6.46
N ALA A 283 -14.97 14.84 -7.04
CA ALA A 283 -13.99 14.41 -8.01
C ALA A 283 -12.92 13.49 -7.39
N GLU A 284 -12.36 12.61 -8.21
CA GLU A 284 -11.21 11.80 -7.83
C GLU A 284 -9.94 12.66 -7.80
N PRO A 285 -8.96 12.34 -6.92
CA PRO A 285 -7.64 12.94 -7.00
C PRO A 285 -7.03 12.72 -8.39
N THR A 286 -6.42 13.76 -8.93
CA THR A 286 -5.79 13.66 -10.26
C THR A 286 -4.45 12.95 -10.17
N VAL A 287 -4.19 12.07 -11.13
CA VAL A 287 -2.87 11.48 -11.33
C VAL A 287 -2.07 12.40 -12.24
N GLY A 288 -0.95 12.92 -11.73
CA GLY A 288 -0.02 13.73 -12.50
C GLY A 288 0.93 12.87 -13.35
N LYS A 289 1.82 13.55 -14.10
CA LYS A 289 2.85 12.87 -14.89
C LYS A 289 4.10 12.67 -14.05
N THR A 290 4.56 11.41 -13.94
CA THR A 290 5.83 11.10 -13.28
C THR A 290 7.01 11.80 -13.98
N GLN A 291 8.05 12.17 -13.23
CA GLN A 291 9.33 12.66 -13.78
C GLN A 291 10.29 11.50 -14.07
N ASN A 292 9.97 10.26 -13.73
CA ASN A 292 10.76 9.09 -14.08
C ASN A 292 10.77 8.90 -15.61
N ASN A 293 11.89 9.24 -16.25
CA ASN A 293 12.01 9.19 -17.71
C ASN A 293 11.86 7.78 -18.28
N PHE A 294 12.22 6.75 -17.52
CA PHE A 294 12.03 5.36 -17.95
C PHE A 294 10.53 5.01 -18.00
N LEU A 295 9.77 5.33 -16.95
CA LEU A 295 8.32 5.15 -16.95
C LEU A 295 7.63 5.99 -18.02
N LYS A 296 8.02 7.26 -18.21
CA LYS A 296 7.48 8.11 -19.29
C LYS A 296 7.67 7.50 -20.67
N ALA A 297 8.87 6.95 -20.92
CA ALA A 297 9.16 6.32 -22.20
C ALA A 297 8.40 5.01 -22.40
N LEU A 298 8.12 4.29 -21.32
CA LEU A 298 7.44 3.00 -21.34
C LEU A 298 5.93 3.13 -21.50
N LEU A 299 5.30 4.09 -20.79
CA LEU A 299 3.85 4.27 -20.78
C LEU A 299 3.35 4.90 -22.09
N THR A 300 2.17 4.48 -22.53
CA THR A 300 1.52 5.04 -23.72
C THR A 300 0.50 6.11 -23.34
N ASP A 301 0.28 7.11 -24.19
CA ASP A 301 -0.80 8.05 -24.01
C ASP A 301 -2.15 7.35 -24.13
N GLY A 302 -3.08 7.65 -23.20
CA GLY A 302 -4.41 7.03 -23.15
C GLY A 302 -4.39 5.58 -22.65
N ASP A 303 -3.37 5.20 -21.88
CA ASP A 303 -3.30 3.88 -21.28
C ASP A 303 -4.45 3.65 -20.27
N GLU A 304 -5.21 2.60 -20.50
CA GLU A 304 -6.36 2.21 -19.67
C GLU A 304 -5.99 1.17 -18.58
N GLY A 305 -4.69 0.90 -18.39
CA GLY A 305 -4.22 -0.11 -17.45
C GLY A 305 -4.36 -1.55 -17.95
N TRP A 306 -4.27 -2.49 -17.04
CA TRP A 306 -4.40 -3.92 -17.35
C TRP A 306 -5.83 -4.32 -17.63
N ARG A 307 -6.07 -5.02 -18.75
CA ARG A 307 -7.39 -5.58 -19.10
C ARG A 307 -7.33 -7.10 -19.14
N LYS A 308 -8.27 -7.76 -18.48
CA LYS A 308 -8.47 -9.21 -18.61
C LYS A 308 -8.95 -9.52 -20.03
N ILE A 309 -8.23 -10.40 -20.75
CA ILE A 309 -8.56 -10.76 -22.14
C ILE A 309 -8.99 -12.23 -22.28
N ALA A 310 -8.63 -13.08 -21.32
CA ALA A 310 -9.01 -14.49 -21.32
C ALA A 310 -8.96 -15.05 -19.90
N ASP A 311 -9.50 -16.26 -19.73
CA ASP A 311 -9.28 -17.06 -18.53
C ASP A 311 -7.83 -17.54 -18.48
N GLY A 312 -7.44 -18.08 -17.32
CA GLY A 312 -6.08 -18.52 -17.06
C GLY A 312 -5.64 -19.69 -17.91
N ALA A 313 -4.33 -19.85 -18.02
CA ALA A 313 -3.71 -20.97 -18.67
C ALA A 313 -2.71 -21.63 -17.70
N ASP A 314 -2.65 -22.96 -17.73
CA ASP A 314 -1.66 -23.72 -16.99
C ASP A 314 -0.27 -23.56 -17.68
N ARG A 315 0.41 -22.48 -17.32
CA ARG A 315 1.75 -22.15 -17.79
C ARG A 315 2.74 -22.27 -16.65
N LYS A 316 3.91 -22.86 -16.95
CA LYS A 316 4.99 -22.97 -15.97
C LYS A 316 5.73 -21.64 -15.86
N PRO A 317 6.11 -21.21 -14.65
CA PRO A 317 6.96 -20.04 -14.44
C PRO A 317 8.28 -20.15 -15.21
N VAL A 318 8.67 -19.03 -15.85
CA VAL A 318 9.97 -18.94 -16.55
C VAL A 318 11.00 -18.41 -15.56
N LYS A 319 11.93 -19.28 -15.16
CA LYS A 319 12.99 -18.97 -14.17
C LYS A 319 14.37 -18.82 -14.80
N ARG A 320 14.53 -19.25 -16.04
CA ARG A 320 15.79 -19.19 -16.78
C ARG A 320 15.55 -18.66 -18.18
N ILE A 321 16.34 -17.67 -18.58
CA ILE A 321 16.24 -17.04 -19.90
C ILE A 321 17.63 -16.69 -20.41
N ILE A 322 17.81 -16.70 -21.74
CA ILE A 322 19.04 -16.27 -22.40
C ILE A 322 18.87 -14.82 -22.82
N TYR A 323 19.88 -13.99 -22.55
CA TYR A 323 19.91 -12.59 -23.00
C TYR A 323 19.82 -12.53 -24.55
N PRO A 324 19.18 -11.52 -25.14
CA PRO A 324 18.93 -11.48 -26.59
C PRO A 324 20.18 -11.68 -27.48
N ASP A 325 21.36 -11.25 -27.04
CA ASP A 325 22.61 -11.45 -27.81
C ASP A 325 23.23 -12.86 -27.67
N LEU A 326 22.56 -13.74 -26.92
CA LEU A 326 22.95 -15.15 -26.71
C LEU A 326 24.26 -15.35 -25.90
N THR A 327 24.77 -14.32 -25.24
CA THR A 327 26.03 -14.37 -24.47
C THR A 327 25.85 -14.64 -22.99
N THR A 328 24.68 -14.40 -22.46
CA THR A 328 24.42 -14.44 -21.02
C THR A 328 23.13 -15.18 -20.71
N VAL A 329 23.15 -16.00 -19.66
CA VAL A 329 21.98 -16.66 -19.09
C VAL A 329 21.62 -15.97 -17.80
N VAL A 330 20.34 -15.62 -17.65
CA VAL A 330 19.78 -15.02 -16.43
C VAL A 330 18.90 -16.05 -15.75
N MET A 331 19.07 -16.21 -14.44
CA MET A 331 18.39 -17.21 -13.64
C MET A 331 17.79 -16.59 -12.37
N ALA A 332 16.48 -16.69 -12.23
CA ALA A 332 15.80 -16.39 -10.99
C ALA A 332 15.94 -17.59 -10.03
N PRO A 333 16.08 -17.35 -8.70
CA PRO A 333 16.14 -18.41 -7.72
C PRO A 333 14.81 -19.19 -7.65
N GLU A 334 14.88 -20.45 -7.24
CA GLU A 334 13.68 -21.27 -7.02
C GLU A 334 12.94 -20.88 -5.74
N GLY A 335 13.70 -20.44 -4.72
CA GLY A 335 13.16 -19.94 -3.45
C GLY A 335 12.93 -18.43 -3.43
N PRO A 336 12.37 -17.91 -2.34
CA PRO A 336 12.24 -16.46 -2.12
C PRO A 336 13.63 -15.81 -2.01
N ASP A 337 13.84 -14.76 -2.81
CA ASP A 337 15.08 -13.97 -2.83
C ASP A 337 14.80 -12.64 -3.56
N ASN A 338 15.57 -11.60 -3.30
CA ASN A 338 15.51 -10.31 -4.02
C ASN A 338 16.66 -10.14 -5.03
N VAL A 339 17.35 -11.21 -5.40
CA VAL A 339 18.45 -11.15 -6.35
C VAL A 339 18.23 -12.14 -7.50
N VAL A 340 18.45 -11.67 -8.73
CA VAL A 340 18.48 -12.52 -9.92
C VAL A 340 19.91 -12.59 -10.42
N TRP A 341 20.37 -13.80 -10.71
CA TRP A 341 21.74 -14.10 -11.08
C TRP A 341 21.94 -14.05 -12.59
N GLN A 342 23.13 -13.66 -13.02
CA GLN A 342 23.56 -13.82 -14.41
C GLN A 342 24.81 -14.68 -14.52
N TYR A 343 24.97 -15.32 -15.67
CA TYR A 343 26.09 -16.22 -16.01
C TYR A 343 26.51 -15.96 -17.44
N LEU A 344 27.80 -15.92 -17.72
CA LEU A 344 28.28 -15.98 -19.11
C LEU A 344 27.99 -17.36 -19.69
N LEU A 345 27.50 -17.40 -20.92
CA LEU A 345 27.32 -18.63 -21.70
C LEU A 345 28.51 -18.82 -22.65
N LYS A 346 29.41 -19.72 -22.32
CA LYS A 346 30.61 -19.98 -23.11
C LYS A 346 30.70 -21.46 -23.47
N ASN A 347 30.73 -21.76 -24.76
CA ASN A 347 30.79 -23.16 -25.27
C ASN A 347 29.68 -24.06 -24.69
N GLY A 348 28.48 -23.50 -24.44
CA GLY A 348 27.34 -24.21 -23.84
C GLY A 348 27.43 -24.41 -22.33
N GLN A 349 28.45 -23.91 -21.67
CA GLN A 349 28.62 -23.94 -20.21
C GLN A 349 28.37 -22.61 -19.58
N LEU A 350 27.86 -22.63 -18.34
CA LEU A 350 27.65 -21.43 -17.53
C LEU A 350 28.92 -21.13 -16.72
N GLU A 351 29.47 -19.93 -16.92
CA GLU A 351 30.67 -19.47 -16.23
C GLU A 351 30.39 -18.14 -15.53
N TYR A 352 31.19 -17.78 -14.53
CA TYR A 352 31.19 -16.46 -13.87
C TYR A 352 29.83 -16.01 -13.39
N GLY A 353 29.18 -16.87 -12.58
CA GLY A 353 27.91 -16.54 -11.97
C GLY A 353 28.05 -15.39 -10.96
N GLU A 354 27.19 -14.38 -11.08
CA GLU A 354 27.16 -13.25 -10.16
C GLU A 354 25.73 -12.79 -9.82
N PRO A 355 25.48 -12.26 -8.60
CA PRO A 355 24.22 -11.64 -8.22
C PRO A 355 24.12 -10.26 -8.89
N PHE A 356 23.39 -10.17 -9.99
CA PHE A 356 23.44 -8.98 -10.84
C PHE A 356 22.24 -8.07 -10.71
N TYR A 357 21.01 -8.60 -10.66
CA TYR A 357 19.79 -7.81 -10.60
C TYR A 357 19.27 -7.76 -9.16
N TRP A 358 19.32 -6.57 -8.53
CA TRP A 358 18.88 -6.36 -7.17
C TRP A 358 17.47 -5.76 -7.17
N LEU A 359 16.49 -6.56 -6.71
CA LEU A 359 15.10 -6.19 -6.70
C LEU A 359 14.72 -5.50 -5.39
N HIS A 360 13.71 -4.64 -5.46
CA HIS A 360 13.08 -4.07 -4.28
C HIS A 360 12.14 -5.07 -3.63
N ASN A 361 11.98 -4.93 -2.32
CA ASN A 361 10.98 -5.62 -1.54
C ASN A 361 10.24 -4.57 -0.70
N ASP A 362 8.92 -4.58 -0.71
CA ASP A 362 8.07 -3.70 0.10
C ASP A 362 7.74 -4.29 1.47
N ASP A 363 8.07 -5.56 1.69
CA ASP A 363 7.85 -6.27 2.94
C ASP A 363 9.15 -6.87 3.48
N ASN A 364 9.79 -6.17 4.42
CA ASN A 364 10.99 -6.67 5.08
C ASN A 364 10.72 -7.84 6.05
N SER A 365 9.47 -8.19 6.30
CA SER A 365 9.10 -9.33 7.15
C SER A 365 9.03 -10.66 6.39
N SER A 366 8.94 -10.61 5.06
CA SER A 366 8.93 -11.79 4.20
C SER A 366 9.81 -11.61 2.97
N PRO A 367 10.55 -12.64 2.54
CA PRO A 367 11.38 -12.57 1.36
C PRO A 367 10.52 -12.39 0.09
N LEU A 368 11.03 -11.61 -0.87
CA LEU A 368 10.37 -11.39 -2.15
C LEU A 368 10.21 -12.72 -2.91
N LYS A 369 9.01 -12.96 -3.43
CA LYS A 369 8.77 -14.09 -4.32
C LYS A 369 8.93 -13.63 -5.76
N ILE A 370 9.86 -14.23 -6.48
CA ILE A 370 10.04 -14.04 -7.92
C ILE A 370 9.23 -15.12 -8.64
N HIS A 371 8.30 -14.72 -9.48
CA HIS A 371 7.40 -15.65 -10.16
C HIS A 371 7.93 -16.01 -11.56
N SER A 372 8.26 -15.03 -12.38
CA SER A 372 8.70 -15.26 -13.77
C SER A 372 9.60 -14.14 -14.26
N ILE A 373 10.44 -14.41 -15.27
CA ILE A 373 11.34 -13.44 -15.87
C ILE A 373 11.25 -13.46 -17.40
N THR A 374 11.48 -12.31 -18.04
CA THR A 374 11.65 -12.19 -19.50
C THR A 374 12.45 -10.94 -19.84
N PHE A 375 12.95 -10.84 -21.09
CA PHE A 375 13.58 -9.62 -21.61
C PHE A 375 12.66 -8.90 -22.59
N ASP A 376 12.80 -7.58 -22.67
CA ASP A 376 12.28 -6.79 -23.80
C ASP A 376 13.35 -6.62 -24.91
N GLY A 377 12.95 -6.00 -26.03
CA GLY A 377 13.84 -5.76 -27.18
C GLY A 377 14.98 -4.77 -26.89
N ASN A 378 14.89 -3.99 -25.81
CA ASN A 378 15.95 -3.10 -25.35
C ASN A 378 16.90 -3.79 -24.35
N GLY A 379 16.68 -5.08 -24.04
CA GLY A 379 17.49 -5.85 -23.10
C GLY A 379 17.20 -5.53 -21.63
N ASN A 380 16.08 -4.90 -21.31
CA ASN A 380 15.64 -4.75 -19.93
C ASN A 380 15.04 -6.07 -19.42
N LEU A 381 15.41 -6.46 -18.21
CA LEU A 381 14.86 -7.65 -17.55
C LEU A 381 13.54 -7.27 -16.86
N TRP A 382 12.46 -7.94 -17.23
CA TRP A 382 11.15 -7.85 -16.61
C TRP A 382 10.99 -9.00 -15.63
N VAL A 383 10.74 -8.70 -14.37
CA VAL A 383 10.64 -9.66 -13.27
C VAL A 383 9.29 -9.55 -12.62
N ALA A 384 8.45 -10.57 -12.75
CA ALA A 384 7.21 -10.67 -12.00
C ALA A 384 7.51 -11.09 -10.56
N THR A 385 7.08 -10.31 -9.60
CA THR A 385 7.31 -10.52 -8.18
C THR A 385 6.02 -10.40 -7.38
N SER A 386 6.04 -10.74 -6.09
CA SER A 386 4.90 -10.57 -5.19
C SER A 386 4.45 -9.10 -5.04
N MET A 387 5.33 -8.11 -5.26
CA MET A 387 4.97 -6.70 -5.17
C MET A 387 4.62 -6.03 -6.52
N GLY A 388 4.76 -6.73 -7.64
CA GLY A 388 4.54 -6.18 -8.96
C GLY A 388 5.56 -6.65 -9.99
N ILE A 389 5.58 -6.01 -11.16
CA ILE A 389 6.58 -6.29 -12.18
C ILE A 389 7.69 -5.25 -12.05
N GLN A 390 8.88 -5.70 -11.69
CA GLN A 390 10.07 -4.86 -11.63
C GLN A 390 10.83 -4.92 -12.95
N ILE A 391 11.20 -3.78 -13.51
CA ILE A 391 11.91 -3.69 -14.78
C ILE A 391 13.31 -3.16 -14.50
N CYS A 392 14.29 -4.00 -14.76
CA CYS A 392 15.70 -3.69 -14.53
C CYS A 392 16.38 -3.32 -15.85
N ASP A 393 17.23 -2.31 -15.82
CA ASP A 393 18.07 -1.92 -16.95
C ASP A 393 19.25 -2.93 -17.15
N GLN A 394 20.01 -2.70 -18.21
CA GLN A 394 21.18 -3.52 -18.55
C GLN A 394 22.32 -3.48 -17.50
N ASN A 395 22.23 -2.59 -16.50
CA ASN A 395 23.16 -2.52 -15.36
C ASN A 395 22.58 -3.17 -14.09
N GLY A 396 21.50 -3.93 -14.20
CA GLY A 396 20.89 -4.65 -13.09
C GLY A 396 20.04 -3.79 -12.15
N ARG A 397 19.80 -2.50 -12.47
CA ARG A 397 19.10 -1.54 -11.60
C ARG A 397 17.61 -1.50 -11.92
N VAL A 398 16.75 -1.62 -10.90
CA VAL A 398 15.30 -1.42 -11.07
C VAL A 398 15.02 0.04 -11.45
N ARG A 399 14.41 0.25 -12.61
CA ARG A 399 14.04 1.56 -13.17
C ARG A 399 12.54 1.84 -13.08
N ALA A 400 11.73 0.80 -13.10
CA ALA A 400 10.28 0.90 -12.99
C ALA A 400 9.69 -0.29 -12.25
N ILE A 401 8.56 -0.05 -11.59
CA ILE A 401 7.74 -1.05 -10.92
C ILE A 401 6.30 -0.84 -11.40
N LEU A 402 5.76 -1.84 -12.09
CA LEU A 402 4.36 -1.83 -12.54
C LEU A 402 3.54 -2.65 -11.56
N ARG A 403 2.40 -2.10 -11.14
CA ARG A 403 1.47 -2.83 -10.29
C ARG A 403 0.80 -3.95 -11.08
N LEU A 404 0.55 -5.05 -10.39
CA LEU A 404 -0.26 -6.14 -10.95
C LEU A 404 -1.74 -5.72 -11.04
N PRO A 405 -2.51 -6.33 -11.94
CA PRO A 405 -3.96 -6.19 -11.96
C PRO A 405 -4.55 -6.60 -10.60
N GLN A 406 -5.63 -5.96 -10.19
CA GLN A 406 -6.33 -6.33 -8.96
C GLN A 406 -6.78 -7.80 -9.01
N GLY A 407 -6.50 -8.54 -7.94
CA GLY A 407 -6.79 -9.97 -7.85
C GLY A 407 -5.80 -10.88 -8.59
N CYS A 408 -4.65 -10.34 -9.00
CA CYS A 408 -3.55 -11.11 -9.60
C CYS A 408 -2.48 -11.38 -8.55
N ASP A 409 -2.39 -12.62 -8.09
CA ASP A 409 -1.46 -13.00 -7.01
C ASP A 409 -0.10 -13.50 -7.54
N ALA A 410 -0.08 -14.18 -8.68
CA ALA A 410 1.13 -14.76 -9.23
C ALA A 410 1.10 -14.77 -10.76
N VAL A 411 2.13 -14.23 -11.38
CA VAL A 411 2.31 -14.21 -12.85
C VAL A 411 3.22 -15.36 -13.26
N ASN A 412 2.66 -16.35 -13.93
CA ASN A 412 3.42 -17.51 -14.41
C ASN A 412 4.26 -17.19 -15.65
N GLU A 413 3.80 -16.27 -16.49
CA GLU A 413 4.52 -15.90 -17.71
C GLU A 413 4.28 -14.42 -18.07
N ILE A 414 5.34 -13.74 -18.49
CA ILE A 414 5.31 -12.41 -19.08
C ILE A 414 5.69 -12.56 -20.56
N ILE A 415 4.82 -12.14 -21.45
CA ILE A 415 5.08 -12.14 -22.90
C ILE A 415 5.19 -10.69 -23.37
N ILE A 416 6.35 -10.34 -23.92
CA ILE A 416 6.60 -9.02 -24.51
C ILE A 416 6.36 -9.12 -26.02
N GLY A 417 5.33 -8.42 -26.48
CA GLY A 417 5.07 -8.19 -27.91
C GLY A 417 5.48 -6.78 -28.33
N ASN A 418 5.30 -6.46 -29.62
CA ASN A 418 5.50 -5.08 -30.10
C ASN A 418 4.29 -4.21 -29.69
N GLY A 419 4.54 -3.29 -28.78
CA GLY A 419 3.52 -2.37 -28.25
C GLY A 419 2.59 -2.97 -27.19
N VAL A 420 2.84 -4.20 -26.71
CA VAL A 420 1.93 -4.87 -25.77
C VAL A 420 2.65 -5.85 -24.87
N VAL A 421 2.21 -5.92 -23.63
CA VAL A 421 2.65 -6.92 -22.65
C VAL A 421 1.45 -7.76 -22.22
N THR A 422 1.65 -9.07 -22.19
CA THR A 422 0.65 -10.04 -21.73
C THR A 422 1.17 -10.76 -20.47
N LEU A 423 0.32 -10.83 -19.45
CA LEU A 423 0.57 -11.56 -18.21
C LEU A 423 -0.35 -12.78 -18.15
N SER A 424 0.23 -13.96 -17.98
CA SER A 424 -0.53 -15.19 -17.77
C SER A 424 -0.44 -15.61 -16.31
N THR A 425 -1.59 -15.86 -15.70
CA THR A 425 -1.75 -16.42 -14.36
C THR A 425 -2.53 -17.74 -14.43
N ALA A 426 -2.64 -18.46 -13.32
CA ALA A 426 -3.49 -19.65 -13.25
C ALA A 426 -4.97 -19.35 -13.56
N ASN A 427 -5.46 -18.15 -13.23
CA ASN A 427 -6.89 -17.81 -13.27
C ASN A 427 -7.28 -16.82 -14.38
N ALA A 428 -6.31 -16.10 -14.96
CA ALA A 428 -6.59 -15.05 -15.93
C ALA A 428 -5.40 -14.77 -16.85
N THR A 429 -5.69 -14.24 -18.01
CA THR A 429 -4.71 -13.62 -18.91
C THR A 429 -5.04 -12.13 -19.01
N TRP A 430 -4.02 -11.29 -18.75
CA TRP A 430 -4.14 -9.84 -18.74
C TRP A 430 -3.27 -9.23 -19.84
N GLN A 431 -3.69 -8.11 -20.38
CA GLN A 431 -2.95 -7.39 -21.41
C GLN A 431 -2.96 -5.90 -21.15
N ARG A 432 -1.84 -5.23 -21.44
CA ARG A 432 -1.70 -3.78 -21.37
C ARG A 432 -0.77 -3.28 -22.48
N ARG A 433 -1.02 -2.07 -22.98
CA ARG A 433 -0.21 -1.41 -24.00
C ARG A 433 0.97 -0.70 -23.36
N PHE A 434 2.15 -0.83 -24.00
CA PHE A 434 3.38 -0.14 -23.62
C PHE A 434 4.20 0.20 -24.85
N ASN A 435 5.06 1.20 -24.75
CA ASN A 435 6.09 1.48 -25.75
C ASN A 435 7.26 0.49 -25.57
N VAL A 436 7.06 -0.73 -26.01
CA VAL A 436 7.99 -1.85 -25.83
C VAL A 436 8.07 -2.63 -27.13
N THR A 437 9.22 -3.23 -27.37
CA THR A 437 9.45 -4.16 -28.51
C THR A 437 9.76 -5.56 -27.99
N ALA A 438 9.38 -6.57 -28.75
CA ALA A 438 9.72 -7.95 -28.46
C ALA A 438 11.25 -8.16 -28.60
N PRO A 439 11.86 -9.02 -27.78
CA PRO A 439 13.26 -9.37 -27.94
C PRO A 439 13.47 -10.18 -29.24
N ILE A 440 14.55 -9.90 -29.95
CA ILE A 440 14.93 -10.63 -31.16
C ILE A 440 16.18 -11.46 -30.84
N PRO A 441 16.10 -12.80 -30.79
CA PRO A 441 17.25 -13.64 -30.49
C PRO A 441 18.38 -13.43 -31.50
N GLY A 442 19.62 -13.37 -30.99
CA GLY A 442 20.82 -13.11 -31.79
C GLY A 442 21.09 -11.64 -32.10
N THR A 443 20.26 -10.71 -31.57
CA THR A 443 20.48 -9.26 -31.71
C THR A 443 21.02 -8.68 -30.41
N ARG A 444 22.03 -7.81 -30.52
CA ARG A 444 22.53 -7.06 -29.37
C ARG A 444 21.63 -5.84 -29.13
N PRO A 445 20.98 -5.72 -27.97
CA PRO A 445 20.23 -4.52 -27.63
C PRO A 445 21.14 -3.28 -27.67
N ALA A 446 20.57 -2.14 -28.05
CA ALA A 446 21.30 -0.87 -28.01
C ALA A 446 21.79 -0.60 -26.56
N SER A 447 23.05 -0.18 -26.41
CA SER A 447 23.60 0.18 -25.10
C SER A 447 22.80 1.38 -24.55
N GLN A 448 22.15 1.18 -23.41
CA GLN A 448 21.57 2.31 -22.68
C GLN A 448 22.73 3.09 -22.07
N GLY A 449 22.86 4.38 -22.44
CA GLY A 449 23.92 5.23 -21.91
C GLY A 449 23.95 5.21 -20.38
N GLN A 450 25.15 5.34 -19.82
CA GLN A 450 25.33 5.47 -18.38
C GLN A 450 24.69 6.80 -17.92
N GLY A 451 23.43 6.75 -17.52
CA GLY A 451 22.69 7.88 -16.97
C GLY A 451 22.33 7.62 -15.49
#